data_b3826e2f912fd6e7db7a0b3aee9610c7
#
_entry.id   b3826e2f912fd6e7db7a0b3aee9610c7
#
_cell.length_a   1.000
_cell.length_b   1.000
_cell.length_c   1.000
_cell.angle_alpha   90.00
_cell.angle_beta   90.00
_cell.angle_gamma   90.00
#
_symmetry.space_group_name_H-M   'P 1'
#
loop_
_entity.id
_entity.type
_entity.pdbx_description
1 polymer ?
#
loop_
_entity_poly.entity_id
_entity_poly.type
_entity_poly.pdbx_seq_one_letter_code
_entity_poly.pdbx_strand_id
1 'polypeptide(L)'
;MNKLLEYITNPLFLALIVFLVLLLTFNILQRLGRGRAWKQIAAETGLQFSKHRTATYRDQQLSGIYRERSLALIESVSEEYDADRRRSERGDNRTNTDTDIRLKINVPQGIKMKLNRVITIGEATRVTGNAEIDRHFNITSEPDWLAPKVLTSANVRQKLPRLKMGGNIFVQEAELLFNQLGRISDGKYLRFLLDFLSDLADAVEGCRYG
;
A
#
# COMPACT_ATOMS: atom_id res chain seq x y z
N MET A 1 46.14 31.43 -5.47
CA MET A 1 45.93 30.41 -4.42
C MET A 1 45.07 30.92 -3.23
N ASN A 2 45.15 32.20 -2.86
CA ASN A 2 44.44 32.73 -1.69
C ASN A 2 42.92 32.86 -1.81
N LYS A 3 42.36 33.09 -3.01
CA LYS A 3 40.91 33.22 -3.20
C LYS A 3 40.10 31.95 -2.95
N LEU A 4 40.68 30.78 -3.23
CA LEU A 4 40.04 29.49 -2.98
C LEU A 4 39.94 29.19 -1.47
N LEU A 5 40.93 29.58 -0.70
CA LEU A 5 40.94 29.45 0.76
C LEU A 5 39.90 30.34 1.42
N GLU A 6 39.71 31.57 0.92
CA GLU A 6 38.65 32.48 1.40
C GLU A 6 37.22 31.95 1.20
N TYR A 7 36.98 31.25 0.07
CA TYR A 7 35.67 30.61 -0.17
C TYR A 7 35.43 29.43 0.76
N ILE A 8 36.45 28.62 1.05
CA ILE A 8 36.32 27.43 1.92
C ILE A 8 36.15 27.83 3.39
N THR A 9 36.70 28.98 3.82
CA THR A 9 36.54 29.50 5.20
C THR A 9 35.26 30.33 5.40
N ASN A 10 34.51 30.59 4.34
CA ASN A 10 33.23 31.29 4.45
C ASN A 10 32.22 30.45 5.23
N PRO A 11 31.70 30.90 6.38
CA PRO A 11 30.78 30.14 7.23
C PRO A 11 29.48 29.72 6.48
N LEU A 12 29.04 30.55 5.54
CA LEU A 12 27.86 30.23 4.70
C LEU A 12 28.15 29.06 3.74
N PHE A 13 29.35 28.98 3.16
CA PHE A 13 29.74 27.90 2.28
C PHE A 13 29.91 26.59 3.04
N LEU A 14 30.49 26.62 4.24
CA LEU A 14 30.59 25.48 5.14
C LEU A 14 29.19 24.99 5.56
N ALA A 15 28.28 25.88 5.92
CA ALA A 15 26.90 25.52 6.25
C ALA A 15 26.17 24.87 5.08
N LEU A 16 26.38 25.35 3.85
CA LEU A 16 25.80 24.75 2.63
C LEU A 16 26.33 23.34 2.40
N ILE A 17 27.64 23.11 2.56
CA ILE A 17 28.23 21.77 2.42
C ILE A 17 27.67 20.82 3.47
N VAL A 18 27.60 21.22 4.73
CA VAL A 18 27.03 20.42 5.81
C VAL A 18 25.58 20.06 5.50
N PHE A 19 24.79 21.04 5.05
CA PHE A 19 23.40 20.81 4.66
C PHE A 19 23.26 19.80 3.50
N LEU A 20 24.09 19.92 2.46
CA LEU A 20 24.12 18.98 1.34
C LEU A 20 24.52 17.56 1.78
N VAL A 21 25.52 17.45 2.67
CA VAL A 21 25.92 16.16 3.23
C VAL A 21 24.80 15.53 4.05
N LEU A 22 24.11 16.32 4.87
CA LEU A 22 22.94 15.87 5.65
C LEU A 22 21.79 15.41 4.73
N LEU A 23 21.50 16.14 3.68
CA LEU A 23 20.49 15.73 2.67
C LEU A 23 20.89 14.44 1.96
N LEU A 24 22.14 14.30 1.57
CA LEU A 24 22.64 13.08 0.92
C LEU A 24 22.59 11.87 1.87
N THR A 25 23.04 12.03 3.10
CA THR A 25 22.99 10.96 4.11
C THR A 25 21.56 10.58 4.45
N PHE A 26 20.65 11.55 4.59
CA PHE A 26 19.23 11.29 4.80
C PHE A 26 18.61 10.50 3.64
N ASN A 27 18.90 10.88 2.39
CA ASN A 27 18.43 10.14 1.21
C ASN A 27 19.00 8.72 1.13
N ILE A 28 20.29 8.53 1.49
CA ILE A 28 20.92 7.20 1.52
C ILE A 28 20.27 6.35 2.62
N LEU A 29 20.09 6.89 3.82
CA LEU A 29 19.44 6.18 4.93
C LEU A 29 17.99 5.79 4.59
N GLN A 30 17.23 6.68 3.97
CA GLN A 30 15.89 6.34 3.47
C GLN A 30 15.93 5.22 2.42
N ARG A 31 16.88 5.25 1.49
CA ARG A 31 17.03 4.20 0.47
C ARG A 31 17.44 2.85 1.07
N LEU A 32 18.32 2.84 2.06
CA LEU A 32 18.74 1.64 2.77
C LEU A 32 17.63 1.06 3.66
N GLY A 33 16.79 1.93 4.25
CA GLY A 33 15.64 1.52 5.07
C GLY A 33 14.52 0.83 4.29
N ARG A 34 14.38 1.17 3.00
CA ARG A 34 13.23 0.78 2.17
C ARG A 34 13.02 -0.73 1.97
N GLY A 35 14.10 -1.52 1.97
CA GLY A 35 13.98 -2.98 1.86
C GLY A 35 14.03 -3.72 3.20
N ARG A 36 14.34 -3.02 4.29
CA ARG A 36 14.48 -3.66 5.62
C ARG A 36 13.13 -4.09 6.18
N ALA A 37 12.11 -3.23 6.08
CA ALA A 37 10.77 -3.54 6.56
C ALA A 37 10.19 -4.80 5.90
N TRP A 38 10.34 -4.92 4.58
CA TRP A 38 9.85 -6.08 3.82
C TRP A 38 10.62 -7.36 4.16
N LYS A 39 11.95 -7.28 4.30
CA LYS A 39 12.78 -8.40 4.73
C LYS A 39 12.47 -8.84 6.15
N GLN A 40 12.22 -7.89 7.04
CA GLN A 40 11.83 -8.17 8.41
C GLN A 40 10.49 -8.89 8.45
N ILE A 41 9.47 -8.40 7.72
CA ILE A 41 8.18 -9.06 7.60
C ILE A 41 8.33 -10.46 7.01
N ALA A 42 9.17 -10.63 5.98
CA ALA A 42 9.45 -11.95 5.40
C ALA A 42 10.00 -12.92 6.45
N ALA A 43 10.98 -12.46 7.24
CA ALA A 43 11.58 -13.28 8.30
C ALA A 43 10.58 -13.63 9.42
N GLU A 44 9.72 -12.68 9.81
CA GLU A 44 8.71 -12.86 10.86
C GLU A 44 7.54 -13.77 10.43
N THR A 45 7.21 -13.76 9.14
CA THR A 45 6.02 -14.45 8.62
C THR A 45 6.34 -15.73 7.85
N GLY A 46 7.61 -16.01 7.57
CA GLY A 46 8.03 -17.13 6.72
C GLY A 46 7.77 -16.91 5.22
N LEU A 47 7.39 -15.69 4.82
CA LEU A 47 7.20 -15.35 3.40
C LEU A 47 8.55 -15.23 2.69
N GLN A 48 8.58 -15.56 1.41
CA GLN A 48 9.74 -15.41 0.56
C GLN A 48 9.83 -13.98 0.03
N PHE A 49 10.99 -13.35 0.22
CA PHE A 49 11.26 -12.03 -0.33
C PHE A 49 12.10 -12.15 -1.61
N SER A 50 11.62 -11.57 -2.70
CA SER A 50 12.33 -11.48 -3.96
C SER A 50 12.43 -10.03 -4.45
N LYS A 51 13.45 -9.76 -5.24
CA LYS A 51 13.65 -8.48 -5.92
C LYS A 51 13.92 -8.77 -7.38
N HIS A 52 13.10 -8.22 -8.25
CA HIS A 52 13.36 -8.19 -9.69
C HIS A 52 13.79 -6.79 -10.09
N ARG A 53 14.91 -6.70 -10.80
CA ARG A 53 15.41 -5.43 -11.32
C ARG A 53 15.69 -5.60 -12.80
N THR A 54 14.90 -4.93 -13.62
CA THR A 54 15.20 -4.69 -15.03
C THR A 54 15.72 -3.27 -15.22
N ALA A 55 16.09 -2.89 -16.42
CA ALA A 55 16.56 -1.52 -16.71
C ALA A 55 15.50 -0.45 -16.40
N THR A 56 14.22 -0.79 -16.58
CA THR A 56 13.05 0.11 -16.47
C THR A 56 12.15 -0.19 -15.27
N TYR A 57 12.29 -1.37 -14.65
CA TYR A 57 11.42 -1.85 -13.59
C TYR A 57 12.19 -2.25 -12.34
N ARG A 58 11.65 -1.88 -11.18
CA ARG A 58 12.17 -2.32 -9.87
C ARG A 58 11.00 -2.84 -9.06
N ASP A 59 10.84 -4.15 -9.05
CA ASP A 59 9.78 -4.79 -8.28
C ASP A 59 10.35 -5.44 -7.04
N GLN A 60 9.64 -5.30 -5.94
CA GLN A 60 9.83 -6.08 -4.73
C GLN A 60 8.59 -6.93 -4.51
N GLN A 61 8.81 -8.19 -4.15
CA GLN A 61 7.71 -9.11 -3.93
C GLN A 61 7.92 -9.88 -2.64
N LEU A 62 6.83 -10.05 -1.88
CA LEU A 62 6.68 -11.06 -0.85
C LEU A 62 5.66 -12.07 -1.32
N SER A 63 5.98 -13.35 -1.22
CA SER A 63 5.06 -14.43 -1.61
C SER A 63 5.20 -15.64 -0.70
N GLY A 64 4.14 -16.40 -0.58
CA GLY A 64 4.11 -17.61 0.24
C GLY A 64 2.76 -17.88 0.85
N ILE A 65 2.76 -18.62 1.96
CA ILE A 65 1.55 -18.94 2.72
C ILE A 65 1.50 -18.04 3.96
N TYR A 66 0.42 -17.31 4.11
CA TYR A 66 0.14 -16.49 5.28
C TYR A 66 -1.22 -16.85 5.87
N ARG A 67 -1.24 -17.32 7.14
CA ARG A 67 -2.45 -17.82 7.80
C ARG A 67 -3.24 -18.79 6.88
N GLU A 68 -2.55 -19.82 6.38
CA GLU A 68 -3.10 -20.89 5.52
C GLU A 68 -3.54 -20.46 4.12
N ARG A 69 -3.34 -19.18 3.73
CA ARG A 69 -3.72 -18.66 2.41
C ARG A 69 -2.49 -18.30 1.59
N SER A 70 -2.59 -18.53 0.28
CA SER A 70 -1.59 -18.04 -0.66
C SER A 70 -1.64 -16.52 -0.71
N LEU A 71 -0.51 -15.88 -0.45
CA LEU A 71 -0.33 -14.44 -0.42
C LEU A 71 0.74 -14.03 -1.44
N ALA A 72 0.44 -13.00 -2.21
CA ALA A 72 1.41 -12.27 -3.02
C ALA A 72 1.27 -10.78 -2.74
N LEU A 73 2.36 -10.14 -2.32
CA LEU A 73 2.47 -8.71 -2.15
C LEU A 73 3.51 -8.21 -3.14
N ILE A 74 3.13 -7.29 -4.00
CA ILE A 74 3.93 -6.78 -5.11
C ILE A 74 4.00 -5.27 -4.98
N GLU A 75 5.21 -4.75 -5.01
CA GLU A 75 5.44 -3.33 -5.21
C GLU A 75 5.99 -3.14 -6.61
N SER A 76 5.21 -2.51 -7.47
CA SER A 76 5.62 -2.16 -8.83
C SER A 76 5.92 -0.67 -8.94
N VAL A 77 7.02 -0.35 -9.60
CA VAL A 77 7.38 1.02 -9.97
C VAL A 77 7.26 1.12 -11.48
N SER A 78 6.20 1.74 -11.97
CA SER A 78 6.03 2.02 -13.39
C SER A 78 6.52 3.44 -13.69
N GLU A 79 7.41 3.56 -14.66
CA GLU A 79 7.67 4.84 -15.32
C GLU A 79 6.62 5.00 -16.40
N GLU A 80 5.56 5.74 -16.11
CA GLU A 80 4.53 6.06 -17.09
C GLU A 80 5.13 7.04 -18.11
N TYR A 81 5.48 6.51 -19.26
CA TYR A 81 5.90 7.31 -20.41
C TYR A 81 4.64 7.88 -21.05
N ASP A 82 4.21 9.04 -20.58
CA ASP A 82 3.08 9.77 -21.19
C ASP A 82 3.53 10.33 -22.54
N ALA A 83 3.27 9.56 -23.60
CA ALA A 83 3.63 9.94 -24.98
C ALA A 83 2.93 11.21 -25.47
N ASP A 84 1.82 11.61 -24.84
CA ASP A 84 1.05 12.81 -25.20
C ASP A 84 1.60 14.10 -24.57
N ARG A 85 2.49 14.01 -23.59
CA ARG A 85 3.08 15.19 -22.93
C ARG A 85 4.33 15.77 -23.58
N ARG A 86 4.66 15.42 -24.81
CA ARG A 86 5.76 16.04 -25.58
C ARG A 86 5.62 17.55 -25.81
N ARG A 87 4.56 18.18 -25.30
CA ARG A 87 4.32 19.63 -25.42
C ARG A 87 4.57 20.45 -24.15
N SER A 88 4.89 19.85 -23.03
CA SER A 88 5.23 20.58 -21.82
C SER A 88 6.72 20.45 -21.55
N GLU A 89 7.47 21.52 -21.66
CA GLU A 89 8.93 21.64 -21.54
C GLU A 89 9.52 21.34 -20.14
N ARG A 90 8.76 20.69 -19.25
CA ARG A 90 9.23 20.15 -17.97
C ARG A 90 8.84 18.69 -17.89
N GLY A 91 9.77 17.85 -18.33
CA GLY A 91 9.69 16.40 -18.16
C GLY A 91 9.73 16.01 -16.68
N ASP A 92 8.58 16.07 -16.04
CA ASP A 92 8.39 15.51 -14.70
C ASP A 92 8.11 14.01 -14.88
N ASN A 93 9.19 13.19 -14.87
CA ASN A 93 9.09 11.74 -14.86
C ASN A 93 8.45 11.32 -13.53
N ARG A 94 7.11 11.27 -13.48
CA ARG A 94 6.40 10.75 -12.33
C ARG A 94 6.53 9.24 -12.33
N THR A 95 7.41 8.73 -11.50
CA THR A 95 7.44 7.32 -11.14
C THR A 95 6.23 7.02 -10.27
N ASN A 96 5.22 6.39 -10.84
CA ASN A 96 4.11 5.84 -10.06
C ASN A 96 4.58 4.56 -9.39
N THR A 97 4.41 4.50 -8.10
CA THR A 97 4.68 3.29 -7.31
C THR A 97 3.35 2.80 -6.79
N ASP A 98 3.02 1.55 -7.04
CA ASP A 98 1.82 0.91 -6.54
C ASP A 98 2.18 -0.26 -5.63
N THR A 99 1.40 -0.46 -4.60
CA THR A 99 1.52 -1.63 -3.72
C THR A 99 0.24 -2.45 -3.80
N ASP A 100 0.36 -3.66 -4.33
CA ASP A 100 -0.71 -4.65 -4.44
C ASP A 100 -0.49 -5.78 -3.45
N ILE A 101 -1.53 -6.13 -2.70
CA ILE A 101 -1.56 -7.34 -1.85
C ILE A 101 -2.70 -8.22 -2.36
N ARG A 102 -2.39 -9.43 -2.76
CA ARG A 102 -3.35 -10.44 -3.21
C ARG A 102 -3.37 -11.60 -2.24
N LEU A 103 -4.55 -11.97 -1.79
CA LEU A 103 -4.78 -13.09 -0.91
C LEU A 103 -5.82 -14.01 -1.54
N LYS A 104 -5.49 -15.27 -1.77
CA LYS A 104 -6.48 -16.24 -2.24
C LYS A 104 -7.46 -16.58 -1.13
N ILE A 105 -8.74 -16.61 -1.47
CA ILE A 105 -9.84 -16.89 -0.55
C ILE A 105 -10.74 -17.98 -1.17
N ASN A 106 -11.44 -18.70 -0.31
CA ASN A 106 -12.35 -19.75 -0.74
C ASN A 106 -13.79 -19.27 -0.66
N VAL A 107 -14.26 -18.66 -1.75
CA VAL A 107 -15.63 -18.14 -1.88
C VAL A 107 -16.26 -18.58 -3.18
N PRO A 108 -17.61 -18.69 -3.25
CA PRO A 108 -18.32 -18.98 -4.50
C PRO A 108 -18.03 -17.95 -5.60
N GLN A 109 -18.15 -18.39 -6.84
CA GLN A 109 -18.11 -17.47 -7.98
C GLN A 109 -19.24 -16.45 -7.91
N GLY A 110 -18.99 -15.25 -8.42
CA GLY A 110 -19.98 -14.15 -8.43
C GLY A 110 -19.99 -13.29 -7.16
N ILE A 111 -19.25 -13.67 -6.13
CA ILE A 111 -19.09 -12.84 -4.94
C ILE A 111 -18.16 -11.68 -5.25
N LYS A 112 -18.68 -10.46 -5.02
CA LYS A 112 -17.90 -9.23 -5.17
C LYS A 112 -18.09 -8.32 -3.98
N MET A 113 -17.04 -7.67 -3.53
CA MET A 113 -17.12 -6.59 -2.56
C MET A 113 -16.04 -5.56 -2.88
N LYS A 114 -16.40 -4.29 -2.79
CA LYS A 114 -15.48 -3.18 -2.95
C LYS A 114 -15.58 -2.29 -1.74
N LEU A 115 -14.43 -1.92 -1.20
CA LEU A 115 -14.30 -1.06 -0.05
C LEU A 115 -13.24 -0.02 -0.33
N ASN A 116 -13.65 1.23 -0.42
CA ASN A 116 -12.79 2.38 -0.67
C ASN A 116 -12.91 3.38 0.46
N ARG A 117 -11.79 3.92 0.92
CA ARG A 117 -11.84 5.03 1.86
C ARG A 117 -12.18 6.33 1.12
N VAL A 118 -13.24 6.99 1.54
CA VAL A 118 -13.71 8.24 0.92
C VAL A 118 -12.90 9.42 1.45
N ILE A 119 -12.46 10.28 0.53
CA ILE A 119 -11.72 11.52 0.85
C ILE A 119 -12.71 12.69 1.03
N THR A 120 -13.88 12.61 0.42
CA THR A 120 -14.85 13.71 0.37
C THR A 120 -16.09 13.39 1.18
N ILE A 121 -16.47 14.29 2.08
CA ILE A 121 -17.72 14.21 2.85
C ILE A 121 -18.88 14.53 1.90
N GLY A 122 -19.63 13.53 1.46
CA GLY A 122 -20.82 13.81 0.64
C GLY A 122 -21.53 12.62 0.00
N GLU A 123 -20.83 11.53 -0.27
CA GLU A 123 -21.38 10.38 -1.02
C GLU A 123 -21.28 9.04 -0.26
N ALA A 124 -21.33 9.07 1.06
CA ALA A 124 -21.32 7.83 1.83
C ALA A 124 -22.65 7.10 1.62
N THR A 125 -22.62 6.05 0.82
CA THR A 125 -23.71 5.06 0.77
C THR A 125 -23.84 4.42 2.15
N ARG A 126 -24.96 4.62 2.83
CA ARG A 126 -25.26 4.02 4.15
C ARG A 126 -25.52 2.52 3.98
N VAL A 127 -24.46 1.75 3.88
CA VAL A 127 -24.55 0.31 3.59
C VAL A 127 -24.43 -0.55 4.85
N THR A 128 -23.69 -0.07 5.86
CA THR A 128 -23.32 -0.92 7.01
C THR A 128 -24.19 -0.71 8.24
N GLY A 129 -24.91 0.39 8.31
CA GLY A 129 -25.64 0.81 9.51
C GLY A 129 -24.74 1.32 10.65
N ASN A 130 -23.42 1.41 10.41
CA ASN A 130 -22.47 2.01 11.33
C ASN A 130 -22.06 3.38 10.80
N ALA A 131 -22.55 4.44 11.45
CA ALA A 131 -22.33 5.82 11.00
C ALA A 131 -20.85 6.23 10.90
N GLU A 132 -19.95 5.64 11.69
CA GLU A 132 -18.53 5.91 11.62
C GLU A 132 -17.89 5.28 10.37
N ILE A 133 -18.24 4.02 10.09
CA ILE A 133 -17.75 3.33 8.88
C ILE A 133 -18.34 3.99 7.64
N ASP A 134 -19.66 4.19 7.60
CA ASP A 134 -20.37 4.76 6.47
C ASP A 134 -19.93 6.18 6.13
N ARG A 135 -19.37 6.93 7.09
CA ARG A 135 -18.80 8.26 6.85
C ARG A 135 -17.44 8.22 6.15
N HIS A 136 -16.67 7.18 6.40
CA HIS A 136 -15.27 7.12 5.95
C HIS A 136 -15.02 6.13 4.81
N PHE A 137 -15.99 5.27 4.52
CA PHE A 137 -15.84 4.24 3.50
C PHE A 137 -17.06 4.19 2.57
N ASN A 138 -16.77 4.09 1.27
CA ASN A 138 -17.74 3.70 0.28
C ASN A 138 -17.63 2.18 0.09
N ILE A 139 -18.73 1.47 0.37
CA ILE A 139 -18.75 0.01 0.38
C ILE A 139 -19.88 -0.47 -0.52
N THR A 140 -19.55 -1.34 -1.46
CA THR A 140 -20.51 -2.01 -2.34
C THR A 140 -20.26 -3.51 -2.33
N SER A 141 -21.30 -4.31 -2.47
CA SER A 141 -21.16 -5.77 -2.54
C SER A 141 -22.22 -6.41 -3.42
N GLU A 142 -21.89 -7.53 -4.00
CA GLU A 142 -22.76 -8.46 -4.69
C GLU A 142 -22.57 -9.84 -4.05
N PRO A 143 -23.59 -10.38 -3.37
CA PRO A 143 -24.91 -9.82 -3.08
C PRO A 143 -24.87 -8.69 -2.02
N ASP A 144 -25.92 -7.87 -1.97
CA ASP A 144 -25.99 -6.69 -1.09
C ASP A 144 -25.86 -7.01 0.40
N TRP A 145 -26.29 -8.19 0.84
CA TRP A 145 -26.20 -8.63 2.23
C TRP A 145 -24.77 -8.92 2.70
N LEU A 146 -23.82 -9.11 1.77
CA LEU A 146 -22.47 -9.54 2.09
C LEU A 146 -21.71 -8.49 2.91
N ALA A 147 -21.63 -7.25 2.44
CA ALA A 147 -20.87 -6.20 3.11
C ALA A 147 -21.38 -5.94 4.54
N PRO A 148 -22.69 -5.77 4.81
CA PRO A 148 -23.18 -5.64 6.18
C PRO A 148 -22.74 -6.82 7.06
N LYS A 149 -22.83 -8.05 6.56
CA LYS A 149 -22.50 -9.26 7.33
C LYS A 149 -21.01 -9.35 7.63
N VAL A 150 -20.13 -9.10 6.66
CA VAL A 150 -18.67 -9.08 6.83
C VAL A 150 -18.26 -8.03 7.86
N LEU A 151 -18.87 -6.85 7.81
CA LEU A 151 -18.56 -5.73 8.69
C LEU A 151 -19.14 -5.85 10.12
N THR A 152 -19.98 -6.85 10.37
CA THR A 152 -20.36 -7.22 11.75
C THR A 152 -19.24 -7.94 12.49
N SER A 153 -18.26 -8.53 11.78
CA SER A 153 -17.09 -9.16 12.39
C SER A 153 -16.34 -8.15 13.28
N ALA A 154 -16.19 -8.49 14.56
CA ALA A 154 -15.54 -7.61 15.52
C ALA A 154 -14.10 -7.23 15.10
N ASN A 155 -13.36 -8.21 14.58
CA ASN A 155 -11.96 -8.01 14.14
C ASN A 155 -11.88 -7.03 12.95
N VAL A 156 -12.78 -7.18 11.96
CA VAL A 156 -12.84 -6.29 10.80
C VAL A 156 -13.23 -4.89 11.25
N ARG A 157 -14.31 -4.76 12.01
CA ARG A 157 -14.85 -3.47 12.45
C ARG A 157 -13.86 -2.67 13.30
N GLN A 158 -13.10 -3.33 14.19
CA GLN A 158 -12.12 -2.67 15.04
C GLN A 158 -10.90 -2.18 14.25
N LYS A 159 -10.50 -2.90 13.21
CA LYS A 159 -9.31 -2.59 12.42
C LYS A 159 -9.57 -1.63 11.26
N LEU A 160 -10.79 -1.66 10.70
CA LEU A 160 -11.16 -0.88 9.52
C LEU A 160 -10.84 0.63 9.62
N PRO A 161 -11.15 1.34 10.73
CA PRO A 161 -10.84 2.76 10.85
C PRO A 161 -9.33 3.08 10.83
N ARG A 162 -8.48 2.10 11.12
CA ARG A 162 -7.02 2.25 11.14
C ARG A 162 -6.38 2.15 9.76
N LEU A 163 -7.14 1.80 8.71
CA LEU A 163 -6.63 1.83 7.33
C LEU A 163 -6.24 3.25 6.95
N LYS A 164 -5.05 3.40 6.38
CA LYS A 164 -4.59 4.69 5.86
C LYS A 164 -5.39 5.07 4.60
N MET A 165 -5.44 6.37 4.32
CA MET A 165 -6.11 6.88 3.11
C MET A 165 -5.42 6.38 1.84
N GLY A 166 -6.20 6.21 0.76
CA GLY A 166 -5.68 5.83 -0.56
C GLY A 166 -5.62 4.32 -0.83
N GLY A 167 -6.03 3.47 0.13
CA GLY A 167 -6.13 2.03 -0.10
C GLY A 167 -7.54 1.63 -0.58
N ASN A 168 -7.58 0.79 -1.60
CA ASN A 168 -8.80 0.17 -2.12
C ASN A 168 -8.74 -1.33 -1.85
N ILE A 169 -9.86 -1.91 -1.43
CA ILE A 169 -9.99 -3.35 -1.21
C ILE A 169 -11.08 -3.90 -2.12
N PHE A 170 -10.78 -5.02 -2.77
CA PHE A 170 -11.68 -5.72 -3.66
C PHE A 170 -11.73 -7.20 -3.27
N VAL A 171 -12.91 -7.77 -3.27
CA VAL A 171 -13.14 -9.20 -3.24
C VAL A 171 -13.77 -9.57 -4.58
N GLN A 172 -13.09 -10.38 -5.37
CA GLN A 172 -13.58 -10.88 -6.65
C GLN A 172 -12.82 -12.13 -7.08
N GLU A 173 -13.44 -13.02 -7.83
CA GLU A 173 -12.79 -14.19 -8.46
C GLU A 173 -11.97 -15.05 -7.47
N ALA A 174 -12.50 -15.26 -6.26
CA ALA A 174 -11.81 -15.97 -5.19
C ALA A 174 -10.46 -15.35 -4.76
N GLU A 175 -10.31 -14.04 -4.95
CA GLU A 175 -9.18 -13.25 -4.47
C GLU A 175 -9.66 -12.05 -3.66
N LEU A 176 -8.91 -11.73 -2.62
CA LEU A 176 -8.98 -10.47 -1.91
C LEU A 176 -7.77 -9.64 -2.31
N LEU A 177 -8.02 -8.51 -2.95
CA LEU A 177 -7.02 -7.60 -3.48
C LEU A 177 -7.05 -6.30 -2.66
N PHE A 178 -5.90 -5.87 -2.17
CA PHE A 178 -5.67 -4.52 -1.67
C PHE A 178 -4.73 -3.81 -2.62
N ASN A 179 -5.12 -2.62 -3.07
CA ASN A 179 -4.30 -1.76 -3.91
C ASN A 179 -4.14 -0.40 -3.23
N GLN A 180 -2.93 0.11 -3.19
CA GLN A 180 -2.61 1.43 -2.67
C GLN A 180 -1.60 2.13 -3.57
N LEU A 181 -1.90 3.39 -3.94
CA LEU A 181 -0.92 4.26 -4.57
C LEU A 181 0.20 4.58 -3.57
N GLY A 182 1.43 4.43 -4.02
CA GLY A 182 2.60 4.66 -3.18
C GLY A 182 3.11 3.40 -2.49
N ARG A 183 4.30 3.55 -1.95
CA ARG A 183 5.04 2.49 -1.26
C ARG A 183 4.63 2.36 0.20
N ILE A 184 4.49 1.13 0.68
CA ILE A 184 4.35 0.85 2.10
C ILE A 184 5.74 0.56 2.67
N SER A 185 6.35 1.58 3.30
CA SER A 185 7.68 1.49 3.93
C SER A 185 7.63 1.21 5.45
N ASP A 186 6.48 1.41 6.06
CA ASP A 186 6.26 1.15 7.48
C ASP A 186 5.94 -0.33 7.71
N GLY A 187 6.90 -1.07 8.29
CA GLY A 187 6.73 -2.50 8.56
C GLY A 187 5.58 -2.81 9.54
N LYS A 188 5.32 -1.93 10.51
CA LYS A 188 4.20 -2.11 11.45
C LYS A 188 2.86 -1.97 10.72
N TYR A 189 2.76 -1.02 9.81
CA TYR A 189 1.56 -0.84 9.01
C TYR A 189 1.39 -1.99 8.00
N LEU A 190 2.48 -2.46 7.39
CA LEU A 190 2.43 -3.61 6.49
C LEU A 190 1.95 -4.87 7.24
N ARG A 191 2.49 -5.13 8.43
CA ARG A 191 2.03 -6.24 9.28
C ARG A 191 0.55 -6.10 9.63
N PHE A 192 0.13 -4.91 10.03
CA PHE A 192 -1.27 -4.61 10.31
C PHE A 192 -2.16 -4.90 9.09
N LEU A 193 -1.75 -4.50 7.87
CA LEU A 193 -2.50 -4.78 6.64
C LEU A 193 -2.65 -6.28 6.38
N LEU A 194 -1.57 -7.05 6.51
CA LEU A 194 -1.61 -8.51 6.31
C LEU A 194 -2.58 -9.17 7.30
N ASP A 195 -2.52 -8.76 8.57
CA ASP A 195 -3.43 -9.25 9.61
C ASP A 195 -4.89 -8.82 9.36
N PHE A 196 -5.11 -7.59 8.92
CA PHE A 196 -6.43 -7.08 8.61
C PHE A 196 -7.06 -7.78 7.40
N LEU A 197 -6.28 -7.95 6.31
CA LEU A 197 -6.76 -8.62 5.10
C LEU A 197 -7.06 -10.10 5.36
N SER A 198 -6.29 -10.75 6.23
CA SER A 198 -6.59 -12.13 6.66
C SER A 198 -7.88 -12.21 7.48
N ASP A 199 -8.10 -11.29 8.42
CA ASP A 199 -9.34 -11.26 9.20
C ASP A 199 -10.55 -10.93 8.31
N LEU A 200 -10.36 -10.09 7.29
CA LEU A 200 -11.38 -9.79 6.30
C LEU A 200 -11.70 -11.03 5.45
N ALA A 201 -10.67 -11.78 5.04
CA ALA A 201 -10.83 -13.04 4.33
C ALA A 201 -11.62 -14.06 5.18
N ASP A 202 -11.28 -14.22 6.47
CA ASP A 202 -12.01 -15.09 7.41
C ASP A 202 -13.48 -14.68 7.51
N ALA A 203 -13.76 -13.36 7.59
CA ALA A 203 -15.13 -12.86 7.69
C ALA A 203 -15.93 -13.10 6.40
N VAL A 204 -15.30 -12.95 5.23
CA VAL A 204 -15.92 -13.23 3.93
C VAL A 204 -16.19 -14.72 3.77
N GLU A 205 -15.20 -15.60 3.99
CA GLU A 205 -15.33 -17.05 3.89
C GLU A 205 -16.32 -17.63 4.91
N GLY A 206 -16.41 -17.04 6.11
CA GLY A 206 -17.37 -17.41 7.16
C GLY A 206 -18.81 -17.03 6.84
N CYS A 207 -19.07 -16.28 5.78
CA CYS A 207 -20.43 -16.03 5.31
C CYS A 207 -21.04 -17.30 4.74
N ARG A 208 -22.25 -17.66 5.17
CA ARG A 208 -22.98 -18.77 4.55
C ARG A 208 -23.62 -18.25 3.26
N TYR A 209 -23.15 -18.78 2.17
CA TYR A 209 -23.69 -18.57 0.82
C TYR A 209 -24.75 -19.65 0.59
N GLY A 210 -26.00 -19.35 0.92
CA GLY A 210 -27.13 -20.25 0.74
C GLY A 210 -27.87 -20.00 -0.56
#